data_448eec9fec5e46bf45f3733db52eff34
#
_entry.id   448eec9fec5e46bf45f3733db52eff34
#
_cell.length_a   1.000
_cell.length_b   1.000
_cell.length_c   1.000
_cell.angle_alpha   90.00
_cell.angle_beta   90.00
_cell.angle_gamma   90.00
#
_symmetry.space_group_name_H-M   'P 1'
#
loop_
_entity.id
_entity.type
_entity.pdbx_description
1 polymer ?
#
loop_
_entity_poly.entity_id
_entity_poly.type
_entity_poly.pdbx_seq_one_letter_code
_entity_poly.pdbx_strand_id
1 'polypeptide(L)'
;MFGSIGVLSFAPFSFKYALVVSYTYLIYKLFRSNDNRNLNNLFLWSFGYWGIGTSWIIVSIYYYGNVSLLGSITLFLILSIGCIIFFFLPILLLKRVIINKSNNLLLFVPFILILVEFGRYYFLGGFPWLLPGYIFLDTPYEILYGLIGVSGLSLLLYIFVASNVVLYSNKTYLLALNLFLFISLMSPNIFESNKSDGDIVNLAIIQPSTDPFKKFDNDYLNDIEQEFVSLSSQAAEKADILVWPEAPLPYTSESARSQNLIKNIEKPLISGFFSYQDGNLYNSIINSEQEIKYNKRKLVPFGEYIPFESFLRGLISFFDMPMSNMTRGDSPKQMNVGYGSFSPLVCFDIVFGEMVRKDVKSSNYLINVSNDTWFGNSFGPYQHLEISRIRSIENNIPIVRATN
;
A
#
# COMPACT_ATOMS: atom_id res chain seq x y z
N MET A 1 -7.10 1.77 23.20
CA MET A 1 -7.94 2.93 22.83
C MET A 1 -7.18 4.00 22.02
N PHE A 2 -6.14 4.71 22.52
CA PHE A 2 -5.49 5.78 21.76
C PHE A 2 -4.78 5.32 20.46
N GLY A 3 -4.20 4.13 20.43
CA GLY A 3 -3.67 3.58 19.16
C GLY A 3 -4.77 3.39 18.11
N SER A 4 -5.91 2.85 18.51
CA SER A 4 -7.07 2.64 17.63
C SER A 4 -7.64 3.96 17.09
N ILE A 5 -7.64 5.03 17.90
CA ILE A 5 -8.07 6.37 17.47
C ILE A 5 -7.18 6.85 16.31
N GLY A 6 -5.88 6.57 16.35
CA GLY A 6 -4.96 6.95 15.26
C GLY A 6 -5.33 6.35 13.90
N VAL A 7 -5.98 5.19 13.87
CA VAL A 7 -6.41 4.54 12.63
C VAL A 7 -7.49 5.34 11.90
N LEU A 8 -8.30 6.10 12.63
CA LEU A 8 -9.34 6.97 12.05
C LEU A 8 -8.76 8.08 11.14
N SER A 9 -7.45 8.27 11.16
CA SER A 9 -6.78 9.26 10.29
C SER A 9 -6.59 8.78 8.85
N PHE A 10 -6.68 7.49 8.61
CA PHE A 10 -6.51 6.87 7.30
C PHE A 10 -7.84 6.60 6.62
N ALA A 11 -7.80 6.37 5.32
CA ALA A 11 -8.99 5.99 4.56
C ALA A 11 -9.65 4.72 5.16
N PRO A 12 -10.98 4.63 5.13
CA PRO A 12 -11.97 5.57 4.55
C PRO A 12 -12.38 6.71 5.51
N PHE A 13 -11.90 6.72 6.75
CA PHE A 13 -12.39 7.65 7.78
C PHE A 13 -11.84 9.07 7.60
N SER A 14 -10.55 9.19 7.27
CA SER A 14 -9.84 10.44 6.96
C SER A 14 -9.93 11.56 8.01
N PHE A 15 -10.17 11.19 9.29
CA PHE A 15 -10.14 12.14 10.41
C PHE A 15 -8.70 12.39 10.83
N LYS A 16 -7.97 13.13 10.03
CA LYS A 16 -6.51 13.27 9.99
C LYS A 16 -5.88 13.66 11.32
N TYR A 17 -6.53 14.54 12.08
CA TYR A 17 -6.03 15.02 13.36
C TYR A 17 -6.02 13.92 14.47
N ALA A 18 -6.76 12.85 14.30
CA ALA A 18 -6.77 11.73 15.25
C ALA A 18 -5.38 11.09 15.42
N LEU A 19 -4.53 11.12 14.38
CA LEU A 19 -3.16 10.61 14.46
C LEU A 19 -2.28 11.49 15.35
N VAL A 20 -2.43 12.81 15.28
CA VAL A 20 -1.74 13.77 16.15
C VAL A 20 -2.05 13.47 17.61
N VAL A 21 -3.33 13.30 17.96
CA VAL A 21 -3.76 12.95 19.32
C VAL A 21 -3.18 11.62 19.75
N SER A 22 -3.23 10.61 18.88
CA SER A 22 -2.76 9.25 19.13
C SER A 22 -1.26 9.22 19.45
N TYR A 23 -0.42 9.81 18.59
CA TYR A 23 1.02 9.85 18.79
C TYR A 23 1.43 10.78 19.93
N THR A 24 0.76 11.92 20.15
CA THR A 24 1.03 12.82 21.28
C THR A 24 0.81 12.06 22.60
N TYR A 25 -0.28 11.31 22.72
CA TYR A 25 -0.52 10.45 23.88
C TYR A 25 0.60 9.41 24.08
N LEU A 26 1.01 8.71 23.01
CA LEU A 26 2.09 7.73 23.07
C LEU A 26 3.38 8.35 23.60
N ILE A 27 3.83 9.45 22.98
CA ILE A 27 5.09 10.10 23.34
C ILE A 27 5.04 10.69 24.74
N TYR A 28 3.90 11.29 25.15
CA TYR A 28 3.69 11.75 26.52
C TYR A 28 3.84 10.62 27.54
N LYS A 29 3.17 9.47 27.29
CA LYS A 29 3.23 8.30 28.16
C LYS A 29 4.63 7.69 28.23
N LEU A 30 5.36 7.67 27.15
CA LEU A 30 6.70 7.09 27.11
C LEU A 30 7.77 7.97 27.77
N PHE A 31 7.68 9.30 27.63
CA PHE A 31 8.80 10.19 27.95
C PHE A 31 8.52 11.22 29.06
N ARG A 32 7.26 11.53 29.37
CA ARG A 32 6.90 12.52 30.42
C ARG A 32 6.16 11.93 31.60
N SER A 33 5.45 10.81 31.41
CA SER A 33 4.72 10.18 32.50
C SER A 33 5.69 9.42 33.42
N ASN A 34 5.56 9.57 34.73
CA ASN A 34 6.26 8.78 35.75
C ASN A 34 5.68 7.35 35.88
N ASP A 35 4.87 6.93 34.92
CA ASP A 35 4.25 5.61 34.91
C ASP A 35 5.29 4.52 34.60
N ASN A 36 5.50 3.61 35.53
CA ASN A 36 6.41 2.45 35.37
C ASN A 36 5.88 1.43 34.36
N ARG A 37 4.64 1.58 33.85
CA ARG A 37 3.97 0.69 32.88
C ARG A 37 4.25 1.07 31.41
N ASN A 38 5.41 1.60 31.12
CA ASN A 38 5.75 2.06 29.77
C ASN A 38 5.68 0.95 28.70
N LEU A 39 6.06 -0.29 29.05
CA LEU A 39 5.96 -1.44 28.17
C LEU A 39 4.48 -1.74 27.82
N ASN A 40 3.62 -1.78 28.84
CA ASN A 40 2.19 -2.02 28.63
C ASN A 40 1.54 -0.90 27.81
N ASN A 41 1.90 0.36 28.06
CA ASN A 41 1.39 1.50 27.31
C ASN A 41 1.78 1.41 25.82
N LEU A 42 3.03 1.06 25.55
CA LEU A 42 3.52 0.90 24.17
C LEU A 42 2.85 -0.30 23.51
N PHE A 43 2.76 -1.44 24.18
CA PHE A 43 2.10 -2.63 23.66
C PHE A 43 0.62 -2.37 23.34
N LEU A 44 -0.15 -1.81 24.27
CA LEU A 44 -1.58 -1.55 24.10
C LEU A 44 -1.84 -0.50 23.01
N TRP A 45 -0.97 0.52 22.91
CA TRP A 45 -1.06 1.50 21.85
C TRP A 45 -0.78 0.86 20.50
N SER A 46 0.31 0.12 20.39
CA SER A 46 0.74 -0.54 19.15
C SER A 46 -0.28 -1.60 18.70
N PHE A 47 -0.82 -2.37 19.65
CA PHE A 47 -1.87 -3.34 19.36
C PHE A 47 -3.14 -2.66 18.83
N GLY A 48 -3.55 -1.53 19.41
CA GLY A 48 -4.67 -0.75 18.90
C GLY A 48 -4.40 -0.17 17.50
N TYR A 49 -3.19 0.32 17.25
CA TYR A 49 -2.82 0.93 15.98
C TYR A 49 -2.68 -0.12 14.86
N TRP A 50 -1.85 -1.13 15.09
CA TRP A 50 -1.60 -2.18 14.10
C TRP A 50 -2.75 -3.18 14.03
N GLY A 51 -3.26 -3.64 15.18
CA GLY A 51 -4.33 -4.63 15.21
C GLY A 51 -5.62 -4.14 14.55
N ILE A 52 -5.99 -2.86 14.70
CA ILE A 52 -7.15 -2.32 14.00
C ILE A 52 -6.78 -1.87 12.60
N GLY A 53 -5.67 -1.14 12.43
CA GLY A 53 -5.29 -0.55 11.15
C GLY A 53 -4.97 -1.57 10.06
N THR A 54 -4.61 -2.80 10.41
CA THR A 54 -4.35 -3.90 9.47
C THR A 54 -5.31 -5.08 9.62
N SER A 55 -6.45 -4.89 10.32
CA SER A 55 -7.43 -5.98 10.55
C SER A 55 -8.06 -6.54 9.27
N TRP A 56 -8.00 -5.82 8.15
CA TRP A 56 -8.39 -6.31 6.84
C TRP A 56 -7.63 -7.60 6.42
N ILE A 57 -6.44 -7.85 6.99
CA ILE A 57 -5.67 -9.08 6.76
C ILE A 57 -6.45 -10.32 7.22
N ILE A 58 -7.30 -10.21 8.25
CA ILE A 58 -8.18 -11.31 8.71
C ILE A 58 -9.09 -11.76 7.57
N VAL A 59 -9.64 -10.80 6.81
CA VAL A 59 -10.52 -11.06 5.66
C VAL A 59 -9.76 -11.85 4.60
N SER A 60 -8.54 -11.42 4.27
CA SER A 60 -7.70 -12.12 3.30
C SER A 60 -7.38 -13.55 3.72
N ILE A 61 -7.02 -13.78 4.99
CA ILE A 61 -6.69 -15.11 5.51
C ILE A 61 -7.95 -16.01 5.57
N TYR A 62 -9.08 -15.48 6.02
CA TYR A 62 -10.32 -16.23 6.19
C TYR A 62 -10.93 -16.65 4.85
N TYR A 63 -11.20 -15.67 3.97
CA TYR A 63 -11.89 -15.96 2.71
C TYR A 63 -11.00 -16.63 1.68
N TYR A 64 -9.73 -16.25 1.59
CA TYR A 64 -8.85 -16.68 0.49
C TYR A 64 -7.80 -17.71 0.92
N GLY A 65 -7.49 -17.75 2.22
CA GLY A 65 -6.58 -18.74 2.77
C GLY A 65 -7.25 -20.08 3.15
N ASN A 66 -8.56 -20.19 2.98
CA ASN A 66 -9.35 -21.37 3.39
C ASN A 66 -9.10 -21.78 4.86
N VAL A 67 -8.89 -20.79 5.73
CA VAL A 67 -8.61 -20.98 7.16
C VAL A 67 -9.88 -20.67 7.96
N SER A 68 -10.15 -21.42 9.02
CA SER A 68 -11.29 -21.13 9.91
C SER A 68 -11.18 -19.70 10.49
N LEU A 69 -12.30 -19.08 10.84
CA LEU A 69 -12.31 -17.73 11.41
C LEU A 69 -11.39 -17.62 12.66
N LEU A 70 -11.44 -18.61 13.53
CA LEU A 70 -10.57 -18.66 14.73
C LEU A 70 -9.09 -18.76 14.34
N GLY A 71 -8.77 -19.58 13.34
CA GLY A 71 -7.42 -19.70 12.79
C GLY A 71 -6.93 -18.39 12.18
N SER A 72 -7.77 -17.71 11.40
CA SER A 72 -7.46 -16.42 10.78
C SER A 72 -7.19 -15.32 11.81
N ILE A 73 -8.02 -15.24 12.84
CA ILE A 73 -7.79 -14.32 13.96
C ILE A 73 -6.48 -14.65 14.67
N THR A 74 -6.19 -15.93 14.93
CA THR A 74 -4.96 -16.36 15.60
C THR A 74 -3.71 -15.99 14.78
N LEU A 75 -3.70 -16.30 13.49
CA LEU A 75 -2.60 -15.93 12.58
C LEU A 75 -2.40 -14.42 12.51
N PHE A 76 -3.50 -13.67 12.42
CA PHE A 76 -3.45 -12.22 12.43
C PHE A 76 -2.90 -11.66 13.75
N LEU A 77 -3.26 -12.22 14.90
CA LEU A 77 -2.71 -11.80 16.19
C LEU A 77 -1.22 -12.09 16.29
N ILE A 78 -0.75 -13.23 15.79
CA ILE A 78 0.68 -13.55 15.74
C ILE A 78 1.42 -12.54 14.87
N LEU A 79 0.90 -12.23 13.68
CA LEU A 79 1.47 -11.21 12.79
C LEU A 79 1.51 -9.83 13.46
N SER A 80 0.41 -9.42 14.09
CA SER A 80 0.31 -8.12 14.78
C SER A 80 1.31 -8.03 15.93
N ILE A 81 1.47 -9.07 16.73
CA ILE A 81 2.47 -9.13 17.81
C ILE A 81 3.89 -9.07 17.23
N GLY A 82 4.15 -9.76 16.12
CA GLY A 82 5.41 -9.68 15.39
C GLY A 82 5.73 -8.24 14.95
N CYS A 83 4.76 -7.54 14.34
CA CYS A 83 4.91 -6.13 13.98
C CYS A 83 5.18 -5.25 15.21
N ILE A 84 4.48 -5.46 16.31
CA ILE A 84 4.69 -4.71 17.55
C ILE A 84 6.13 -4.88 18.06
N ILE A 85 6.61 -6.09 18.13
CA ILE A 85 7.96 -6.38 18.63
C ILE A 85 9.02 -5.73 17.73
N PHE A 86 8.92 -5.93 16.43
CA PHE A 86 9.92 -5.45 15.50
C PHE A 86 9.96 -3.94 15.33
N PHE A 87 8.78 -3.29 15.32
CA PHE A 87 8.72 -1.88 15.01
C PHE A 87 8.81 -0.98 16.23
N PHE A 88 8.37 -1.45 17.40
CA PHE A 88 8.28 -0.60 18.58
C PHE A 88 9.24 -0.97 19.72
N LEU A 89 9.75 -2.20 19.77
CA LEU A 89 10.76 -2.56 20.79
C LEU A 89 12.01 -1.66 20.74
N PRO A 90 12.56 -1.25 19.58
CA PRO A 90 13.66 -0.31 19.50
C PRO A 90 13.39 1.02 20.23
N ILE A 91 12.13 1.50 20.22
CA ILE A 91 11.73 2.73 20.92
C ILE A 91 11.95 2.59 22.43
N LEU A 92 11.62 1.43 23.00
CA LEU A 92 11.83 1.16 24.42
C LEU A 92 13.31 1.05 24.80
N LEU A 93 14.10 0.40 23.96
CA LEU A 93 15.54 0.26 24.20
C LEU A 93 16.24 1.63 24.15
N LEU A 94 15.88 2.45 23.19
CA LEU A 94 16.43 3.80 23.02
C LEU A 94 15.92 4.76 24.11
N LYS A 95 14.75 4.52 24.68
CA LYS A 95 14.24 5.31 25.81
C LYS A 95 15.27 5.39 26.96
N ARG A 96 15.97 4.31 27.29
CA ARG A 96 17.00 4.29 28.32
C ARG A 96 18.15 5.25 28.05
N VAL A 97 18.46 5.48 26.76
CA VAL A 97 19.53 6.39 26.34
C VAL A 97 19.08 7.86 26.38
N ILE A 98 17.79 8.11 26.11
CA ILE A 98 17.24 9.47 25.92
C ILE A 98 16.83 10.11 27.27
N ILE A 99 16.35 9.33 28.24
CA ILE A 99 15.70 9.82 29.48
C ILE A 99 16.61 10.72 30.32
N ASN A 100 17.91 10.60 30.22
CA ASN A 100 18.82 11.42 31.02
C ASN A 100 18.94 12.88 30.56
N LYS A 101 18.24 13.30 29.48
CA LYS A 101 18.29 14.68 28.96
C LYS A 101 16.94 15.10 28.37
N SER A 102 16.06 15.67 29.21
CA SER A 102 14.69 16.11 28.80
C SER A 102 14.65 17.09 27.63
N ASN A 103 15.72 17.85 27.40
CA ASN A 103 15.78 18.86 26.32
C ASN A 103 15.97 18.26 24.92
N ASN A 104 16.23 16.97 24.81
CA ASN A 104 16.55 16.33 23.53
C ASN A 104 15.35 15.60 22.89
N LEU A 105 14.15 15.69 23.47
CA LEU A 105 12.95 15.01 22.93
C LEU A 105 12.61 15.47 21.51
N LEU A 106 12.80 16.75 21.20
CA LEU A 106 12.54 17.33 19.87
C LEU A 106 13.45 16.74 18.79
N LEU A 107 14.64 16.30 19.13
CA LEU A 107 15.60 15.73 18.20
C LEU A 107 15.47 14.20 18.14
N PHE A 108 15.49 13.54 19.30
CA PHE A 108 15.59 12.07 19.35
C PHE A 108 14.29 11.36 19.01
N VAL A 109 13.12 11.90 19.41
CA VAL A 109 11.84 11.21 19.14
C VAL A 109 11.53 11.16 17.65
N PRO A 110 11.57 12.27 16.88
CA PRO A 110 11.38 12.21 15.44
C PRO A 110 12.40 11.31 14.73
N PHE A 111 13.67 11.41 15.12
CA PHE A 111 14.73 10.60 14.54
C PHE A 111 14.52 9.10 14.75
N ILE A 112 14.13 8.66 15.94
CA ILE A 112 13.85 7.24 16.23
C ILE A 112 12.63 6.76 15.44
N LEU A 113 11.56 7.54 15.42
CA LEU A 113 10.34 7.14 14.74
C LEU A 113 10.56 7.02 13.23
N ILE A 114 11.35 7.91 12.64
CA ILE A 114 11.70 7.81 11.22
C ILE A 114 12.61 6.61 10.93
N LEU A 115 13.54 6.26 11.82
CA LEU A 115 14.34 5.06 11.70
C LEU A 115 13.48 3.78 11.75
N VAL A 116 12.46 3.76 12.60
CA VAL A 116 11.47 2.66 12.65
C VAL A 116 10.71 2.57 11.33
N GLU A 117 10.32 3.69 10.72
CA GLU A 117 9.69 3.68 9.39
C GLU A 117 10.63 3.12 8.32
N PHE A 118 11.88 3.54 8.28
CA PHE A 118 12.87 2.97 7.34
C PHE A 118 13.04 1.46 7.55
N GLY A 119 13.11 0.99 8.79
CA GLY A 119 13.15 -0.44 9.11
C GLY A 119 11.98 -1.21 8.49
N ARG A 120 10.78 -0.62 8.47
CA ARG A 120 9.57 -1.22 7.90
C ARG A 120 9.63 -1.38 6.37
N TYR A 121 10.43 -0.61 5.65
CA TYR A 121 10.63 -0.77 4.21
C TYR A 121 11.44 -2.01 3.84
N TYR A 122 12.28 -2.50 4.75
CA TYR A 122 13.27 -3.53 4.43
C TYR A 122 13.02 -4.85 5.14
N PHE A 123 12.39 -4.83 6.31
CA PHE A 123 12.19 -6.03 7.11
C PHE A 123 11.16 -6.97 6.46
N LEU A 124 11.53 -8.25 6.25
CA LEU A 124 10.69 -9.30 5.63
C LEU A 124 10.05 -8.88 4.30
N GLY A 125 10.80 -8.20 3.44
CA GLY A 125 10.30 -7.70 2.15
C GLY A 125 9.68 -6.31 2.23
N GLY A 126 9.36 -5.84 3.44
CA GLY A 126 8.83 -4.51 3.72
C GLY A 126 7.30 -4.48 3.88
N PHE A 127 6.85 -3.64 4.82
CA PHE A 127 5.42 -3.35 5.03
C PHE A 127 5.21 -1.86 5.35
N PRO A 128 5.40 -0.95 4.36
CA PRO A 128 5.22 0.49 4.54
C PRO A 128 3.74 0.88 4.49
N TRP A 129 2.92 0.27 5.34
CA TRP A 129 1.49 0.53 5.52
C TRP A 129 1.26 1.44 6.72
N LEU A 130 0.20 2.24 6.76
CA LEU A 130 -0.12 3.18 7.84
C LEU A 130 1.06 4.13 8.16
N LEU A 131 1.75 4.66 7.16
CA LEU A 131 2.77 5.67 7.38
C LEU A 131 2.12 6.99 7.77
N PRO A 132 2.56 7.66 8.86
CA PRO A 132 1.95 8.90 9.32
C PRO A 132 1.90 10.02 8.27
N GLY A 133 2.86 10.04 7.35
CA GLY A 133 2.84 11.00 6.24
C GLY A 133 1.65 10.86 5.28
N TYR A 134 0.92 9.75 5.29
CA TYR A 134 -0.26 9.59 4.42
C TYR A 134 -1.41 10.52 4.78
N ILE A 135 -1.51 10.97 6.03
CA ILE A 135 -2.62 11.84 6.47
C ILE A 135 -2.64 13.22 5.80
N PHE A 136 -1.57 13.61 5.11
CA PHE A 136 -1.49 14.91 4.44
C PHE A 136 -2.14 14.93 3.06
N LEU A 137 -2.60 13.78 2.54
CA LEU A 137 -3.39 13.71 1.31
C LEU A 137 -4.70 14.52 1.46
N ASP A 138 -5.12 15.19 0.40
CA ASP A 138 -6.31 16.05 0.37
C ASP A 138 -6.26 17.22 1.41
N THR A 139 -5.05 17.67 1.76
CA THR A 139 -4.83 18.86 2.62
C THR A 139 -3.96 19.88 1.88
N PRO A 140 -3.87 21.14 2.38
CA PRO A 140 -2.95 22.13 1.81
C PRO A 140 -1.46 21.71 1.83
N TYR A 141 -1.11 20.68 2.60
CA TYR A 141 0.25 20.13 2.67
C TYR A 141 0.58 19.12 1.59
N GLU A 142 -0.40 18.73 0.78
CA GLU A 142 -0.26 17.71 -0.28
C GLU A 142 0.89 18.02 -1.26
N ILE A 143 1.08 19.29 -1.59
CA ILE A 143 2.17 19.76 -2.46
C ILE A 143 3.57 19.34 -1.94
N LEU A 144 3.72 19.13 -0.65
CA LEU A 144 5.00 18.75 -0.05
C LEU A 144 5.39 17.29 -0.36
N TYR A 145 4.46 16.45 -0.83
CA TYR A 145 4.81 15.09 -1.27
C TYR A 145 5.85 15.11 -2.38
N GLY A 146 5.74 16.03 -3.34
CA GLY A 146 6.72 16.18 -4.42
C GLY A 146 8.11 16.63 -3.96
N LEU A 147 8.20 17.32 -2.80
CA LEU A 147 9.45 17.90 -2.29
C LEU A 147 10.17 16.97 -1.32
N ILE A 148 9.46 16.44 -0.33
CA ILE A 148 10.04 15.69 0.80
C ILE A 148 9.48 14.27 0.94
N GLY A 149 8.51 13.91 0.13
CA GLY A 149 7.87 12.59 0.14
C GLY A 149 7.08 12.29 1.41
N VAL A 150 6.53 11.09 1.48
CA VAL A 150 5.79 10.60 2.66
C VAL A 150 6.65 10.61 3.91
N SER A 151 7.91 10.15 3.83
CA SER A 151 8.79 10.07 5.01
C SER A 151 9.15 11.45 5.56
N GLY A 152 9.31 12.45 4.68
CA GLY A 152 9.53 13.84 5.11
C GLY A 152 8.31 14.41 5.84
N LEU A 153 7.11 14.13 5.36
CA LEU A 153 5.87 14.51 6.03
C LEU A 153 5.66 13.75 7.34
N SER A 154 6.00 12.47 7.42
CA SER A 154 6.05 11.73 8.68
C SER A 154 6.98 12.40 9.69
N LEU A 155 8.18 12.81 9.25
CA LEU A 155 9.14 13.50 10.10
C LEU A 155 8.58 14.82 10.65
N LEU A 156 7.92 15.63 9.81
CA LEU A 156 7.27 16.86 10.25
C LEU A 156 6.19 16.59 11.30
N LEU A 157 5.37 15.56 11.10
CA LEU A 157 4.36 15.14 12.08
C LEU A 157 5.03 14.74 13.41
N TYR A 158 6.10 13.96 13.37
CA TYR A 158 6.81 13.55 14.58
C TYR A 158 7.44 14.71 15.33
N ILE A 159 7.98 15.72 14.62
CA ILE A 159 8.48 16.97 15.23
C ILE A 159 7.33 17.71 15.89
N PHE A 160 6.18 17.81 15.23
CA PHE A 160 5.00 18.46 15.80
C PHE A 160 4.51 17.76 17.08
N VAL A 161 4.39 16.43 17.05
CA VAL A 161 3.98 15.63 18.19
C VAL A 161 4.97 15.75 19.36
N ALA A 162 6.28 15.72 19.09
CA ALA A 162 7.30 15.93 20.10
C ALA A 162 7.21 17.33 20.71
N SER A 163 6.94 18.36 19.88
CA SER A 163 6.71 19.75 20.33
C SER A 163 5.53 19.84 21.29
N ASN A 164 4.44 19.14 21.02
CA ASN A 164 3.29 19.09 21.92
C ASN A 164 3.65 18.57 23.33
N VAL A 165 4.54 17.60 23.40
CA VAL A 165 4.97 17.03 24.68
C VAL A 165 5.97 17.95 25.41
N VAL A 166 6.83 18.66 24.69
CA VAL A 166 7.79 19.62 25.26
C VAL A 166 7.08 20.87 25.75
N LEU A 167 6.16 21.41 24.97
CA LEU A 167 5.41 22.63 25.27
C LEU A 167 4.21 22.42 26.20
N TYR A 168 4.04 21.23 26.77
CA TYR A 168 2.89 20.87 27.59
C TYR A 168 2.64 21.84 28.77
N SER A 169 3.68 22.50 29.29
CA SER A 169 3.58 23.50 30.36
C SER A 169 3.03 24.86 29.86
N ASN A 170 3.14 25.17 28.56
CA ASN A 170 2.67 26.42 27.98
C ASN A 170 1.35 26.21 27.21
N LYS A 171 0.25 26.19 27.96
CA LYS A 171 -1.08 25.82 27.40
C LYS A 171 -1.57 26.72 26.29
N THR A 172 -1.26 28.00 26.32
CA THR A 172 -1.72 28.99 25.32
C THR A 172 -1.09 28.70 23.95
N TYR A 173 0.25 28.60 23.89
CA TYR A 173 0.96 28.29 22.64
C TYR A 173 0.59 26.90 22.12
N LEU A 174 0.46 25.91 23.02
CA LEU A 174 0.05 24.58 22.66
C LEU A 174 -1.34 24.57 22.02
N LEU A 175 -2.31 25.28 22.62
CA LEU A 175 -3.66 25.36 22.08
C LEU A 175 -3.67 26.03 20.71
N ALA A 176 -3.01 27.17 20.55
CA ALA A 176 -2.95 27.90 19.28
C ALA A 176 -2.31 27.06 18.16
N LEU A 177 -1.19 26.38 18.45
CA LEU A 177 -0.49 25.54 17.49
C LEU A 177 -1.35 24.34 17.05
N ASN A 178 -2.02 23.69 18.00
CA ASN A 178 -2.88 22.54 17.69
C ASN A 178 -4.16 22.96 16.97
N LEU A 179 -4.75 24.11 17.30
CA LEU A 179 -5.90 24.64 16.59
C LEU A 179 -5.54 24.99 15.14
N PHE A 180 -4.40 25.63 14.92
CA PHE A 180 -3.89 25.91 13.58
C PHE A 180 -3.71 24.64 12.76
N LEU A 181 -3.03 23.62 13.30
CA LEU A 181 -2.84 22.36 12.60
C LEU A 181 -4.17 21.61 12.37
N PHE A 182 -5.07 21.64 13.36
CA PHE A 182 -6.39 21.03 13.21
C PHE A 182 -7.15 21.65 12.04
N ILE A 183 -7.25 22.98 12.01
CA ILE A 183 -7.93 23.69 10.92
C ILE A 183 -7.27 23.39 9.58
N SER A 184 -5.95 23.44 9.50
CA SER A 184 -5.23 23.20 8.24
C SER A 184 -5.33 21.75 7.74
N LEU A 185 -5.34 20.76 8.63
CA LEU A 185 -5.54 19.34 8.24
C LEU A 185 -6.98 19.03 7.84
N MET A 186 -7.95 19.81 8.34
CA MET A 186 -9.37 19.66 7.98
C MET A 186 -9.74 20.54 6.77
N SER A 187 -8.87 21.43 6.33
CA SER A 187 -9.09 22.24 5.13
C SER A 187 -8.79 21.40 3.87
N PRO A 188 -9.59 21.56 2.80
CA PRO A 188 -9.32 20.87 1.55
C PRO A 188 -8.05 21.42 0.88
N ASN A 189 -7.49 20.62 -0.01
CA ASN A 189 -6.45 21.10 -0.91
C ASN A 189 -7.04 22.17 -1.84
N ILE A 190 -6.41 23.34 -1.87
CA ILE A 190 -6.82 24.49 -2.71
C ILE A 190 -5.92 24.66 -3.94
N PHE A 191 -4.88 23.85 -4.06
CA PHE A 191 -3.97 23.90 -5.19
C PHE A 191 -4.54 23.04 -6.33
N GLU A 192 -4.83 23.67 -7.44
CA GLU A 192 -5.21 22.95 -8.66
C GLU A 192 -3.96 22.30 -9.27
N SER A 193 -4.09 21.07 -9.75
CA SER A 193 -3.06 20.44 -10.54
C SER A 193 -2.97 21.16 -11.91
N ASN A 194 -1.77 21.52 -12.32
CA ASN A 194 -1.57 22.06 -13.66
C ASN A 194 -2.04 21.05 -14.70
N LYS A 195 -2.96 21.47 -15.58
CA LYS A 195 -3.30 20.69 -16.76
C LYS A 195 -2.09 20.63 -17.68
N SER A 196 -1.72 19.44 -18.10
CA SER A 196 -0.70 19.25 -19.12
C SER A 196 -1.28 19.67 -20.48
N ASP A 197 -0.50 20.40 -21.27
CA ASP A 197 -0.83 20.76 -22.68
C ASP A 197 -0.51 19.62 -23.66
N GLY A 198 -0.50 18.38 -23.22
CA GLY A 198 -0.21 17.20 -24.05
C GLY A 198 -1.44 16.67 -24.78
N ASP A 199 -1.20 15.72 -25.69
CA ASP A 199 -2.26 14.99 -26.38
C ASP A 199 -3.14 14.22 -25.39
N ILE A 200 -4.45 14.20 -25.65
CA ILE A 200 -5.41 13.47 -24.83
C ILE A 200 -5.42 12.01 -25.28
N VAL A 201 -5.18 11.10 -24.36
CA VAL A 201 -5.28 9.65 -24.57
C VAL A 201 -6.44 9.10 -23.72
N ASN A 202 -7.36 8.40 -24.36
CA ASN A 202 -8.51 7.81 -23.71
C ASN A 202 -8.19 6.36 -23.29
N LEU A 203 -8.07 6.12 -22.00
CA LEU A 203 -7.89 4.77 -21.47
C LEU A 203 -9.20 4.24 -20.91
N ALA A 204 -9.56 3.00 -21.28
CA ALA A 204 -10.68 2.31 -20.65
C ALA A 204 -10.18 1.24 -19.68
N ILE A 205 -10.61 1.34 -18.43
CA ILE A 205 -10.35 0.34 -17.39
C ILE A 205 -11.49 -0.66 -17.40
N ILE A 206 -11.17 -1.92 -17.61
CA ILE A 206 -12.13 -3.04 -17.65
C ILE A 206 -12.18 -3.69 -16.29
N GLN A 207 -13.31 -3.59 -15.61
CA GLN A 207 -13.50 -4.10 -14.25
C GLN A 207 -14.78 -4.95 -14.15
N PRO A 208 -14.74 -6.24 -14.48
CA PRO A 208 -15.92 -7.11 -14.37
C PRO A 208 -16.28 -7.47 -12.93
N SER A 209 -15.44 -7.17 -11.96
CA SER A 209 -15.63 -7.53 -10.53
C SER A 209 -15.78 -9.03 -10.32
N THR A 210 -14.97 -9.81 -11.02
CA THR A 210 -15.00 -11.27 -10.99
C THR A 210 -14.69 -11.80 -9.60
N ASP A 211 -15.51 -12.74 -9.12
CA ASP A 211 -15.24 -13.48 -7.88
C ASP A 211 -13.92 -14.25 -8.02
N PRO A 212 -12.95 -14.05 -7.13
CA PRO A 212 -11.64 -14.67 -7.24
C PRO A 212 -11.65 -16.19 -7.13
N PHE A 213 -12.69 -16.79 -6.56
CA PHE A 213 -12.84 -18.26 -6.52
C PHE A 213 -13.37 -18.81 -7.86
N LYS A 214 -14.33 -18.12 -8.47
CA LYS A 214 -14.90 -18.53 -9.76
C LYS A 214 -13.87 -18.52 -10.88
N LYS A 215 -12.88 -17.66 -10.82
CA LYS A 215 -11.83 -17.59 -11.83
C LYS A 215 -10.95 -18.87 -11.91
N PHE A 216 -10.90 -19.68 -10.86
CA PHE A 216 -10.18 -20.98 -10.85
C PHE A 216 -11.09 -22.18 -11.12
N ASP A 217 -12.38 -21.95 -11.33
CA ASP A 217 -13.36 -22.95 -11.64
C ASP A 217 -13.61 -22.99 -13.17
N ASN A 218 -13.34 -24.15 -13.77
CA ASN A 218 -13.46 -24.32 -15.22
C ASN A 218 -14.87 -24.05 -15.76
N ASP A 219 -15.90 -24.23 -14.94
CA ASP A 219 -17.30 -24.03 -15.35
C ASP A 219 -17.62 -22.55 -15.60
N TYR A 220 -16.89 -21.64 -14.96
CA TYR A 220 -17.09 -20.19 -15.09
C TYR A 220 -16.10 -19.49 -16.03
N LEU A 221 -15.02 -20.17 -16.45
CA LEU A 221 -13.94 -19.52 -17.22
C LEU A 221 -14.41 -18.92 -18.54
N ASN A 222 -15.29 -19.62 -19.26
CA ASN A 222 -15.79 -19.12 -20.55
C ASN A 222 -16.65 -17.87 -20.37
N ASP A 223 -17.49 -17.83 -19.34
CA ASP A 223 -18.33 -16.68 -19.04
C ASP A 223 -17.49 -15.47 -18.66
N ILE A 224 -16.46 -15.68 -17.83
CA ILE A 224 -15.51 -14.63 -17.42
C ILE A 224 -14.76 -14.07 -18.63
N GLU A 225 -14.26 -14.92 -19.53
CA GLU A 225 -13.60 -14.47 -20.76
C GLU A 225 -14.52 -13.67 -21.67
N GLN A 226 -15.75 -14.16 -21.87
CA GLN A 226 -16.74 -13.47 -22.67
C GLN A 226 -17.10 -12.11 -22.08
N GLU A 227 -17.17 -11.99 -20.76
CA GLU A 227 -17.40 -10.72 -20.09
C GLU A 227 -16.25 -9.74 -20.34
N PHE A 228 -14.98 -10.18 -20.21
CA PHE A 228 -13.82 -9.34 -20.53
C PHE A 228 -13.82 -8.89 -21.99
N VAL A 229 -14.09 -9.79 -22.94
CA VAL A 229 -14.18 -9.47 -24.37
C VAL A 229 -15.32 -8.50 -24.64
N SER A 230 -16.50 -8.77 -24.10
CA SER A 230 -17.69 -7.92 -24.32
C SER A 230 -17.48 -6.48 -23.80
N LEU A 231 -16.98 -6.34 -22.57
CA LEU A 231 -16.67 -5.03 -21.98
C LEU A 231 -15.57 -4.31 -22.78
N SER A 232 -14.55 -5.05 -23.22
CA SER A 232 -13.47 -4.50 -24.04
C SER A 232 -13.97 -4.01 -25.39
N SER A 233 -14.82 -4.76 -26.08
CA SER A 233 -15.41 -4.36 -27.37
C SER A 233 -16.29 -3.12 -27.23
N GLN A 234 -17.11 -3.04 -26.16
CA GLN A 234 -17.92 -1.85 -25.89
C GLN A 234 -17.07 -0.61 -25.60
N ALA A 235 -15.96 -0.78 -24.91
CA ALA A 235 -15.04 0.30 -24.56
C ALA A 235 -14.18 0.76 -25.77
N ALA A 236 -13.87 -0.16 -26.69
CA ALA A 236 -12.98 0.08 -27.85
C ALA A 236 -13.47 1.20 -28.77
N GLU A 237 -14.78 1.48 -28.80
CA GLU A 237 -15.34 2.58 -29.59
C GLU A 237 -14.84 3.97 -29.15
N LYS A 238 -14.51 4.13 -27.86
CA LYS A 238 -14.15 5.41 -27.24
C LYS A 238 -12.75 5.45 -26.66
N ALA A 239 -12.12 4.29 -26.52
CA ALA A 239 -10.80 4.16 -25.92
C ALA A 239 -9.72 3.99 -26.98
N ASP A 240 -8.55 4.54 -26.66
CA ASP A 240 -7.32 4.33 -27.42
C ASP A 240 -6.54 3.12 -26.88
N ILE A 241 -6.64 2.88 -25.56
CA ILE A 241 -5.96 1.80 -24.85
C ILE A 241 -6.93 1.15 -23.88
N LEU A 242 -6.88 -0.17 -23.77
CA LEU A 242 -7.61 -0.94 -22.77
C LEU A 242 -6.67 -1.39 -21.65
N VAL A 243 -7.14 -1.33 -20.42
CA VAL A 243 -6.38 -1.76 -19.23
C VAL A 243 -7.20 -2.76 -18.44
N TRP A 244 -6.69 -3.99 -18.34
CA TRP A 244 -7.26 -5.05 -17.50
C TRP A 244 -6.56 -5.12 -16.14
N PRO A 245 -7.21 -5.64 -15.09
CA PRO A 245 -6.63 -5.74 -13.75
C PRO A 245 -5.53 -6.80 -13.64
N GLU A 246 -5.01 -6.97 -12.42
CA GLU A 246 -4.02 -7.99 -12.06
C GLU A 246 -4.60 -9.40 -12.22
N ALA A 247 -3.89 -10.25 -12.97
CA ALA A 247 -4.21 -11.67 -13.16
C ALA A 247 -5.72 -11.93 -13.31
N PRO A 248 -6.39 -11.33 -14.33
CA PRO A 248 -7.83 -11.45 -14.50
C PRO A 248 -8.27 -12.89 -14.74
N LEU A 249 -7.37 -13.72 -15.30
CA LEU A 249 -7.60 -15.11 -15.69
C LEU A 249 -6.54 -16.03 -15.04
N PRO A 250 -6.83 -17.33 -14.84
CA PRO A 250 -5.98 -18.24 -14.07
C PRO A 250 -4.82 -18.87 -14.85
N TYR A 251 -4.64 -18.50 -16.10
CA TYR A 251 -3.60 -19.07 -16.97
C TYR A 251 -2.52 -18.04 -17.33
N THR A 252 -1.40 -18.53 -17.84
CA THR A 252 -0.27 -17.68 -18.17
C THR A 252 -0.46 -16.97 -19.52
N SER A 253 0.25 -15.87 -19.69
CA SER A 253 0.25 -15.08 -20.94
C SER A 253 0.75 -15.88 -22.15
N GLU A 254 1.54 -16.95 -21.92
CA GLU A 254 2.10 -17.84 -22.96
C GLU A 254 1.11 -18.93 -23.42
N SER A 255 0.01 -19.14 -22.67
CA SER A 255 -0.96 -20.16 -23.03
C SER A 255 -1.66 -19.86 -24.36
N ALA A 256 -1.96 -20.89 -25.15
CA ALA A 256 -2.68 -20.71 -26.42
C ALA A 256 -4.05 -20.01 -26.21
N ARG A 257 -4.68 -20.23 -25.06
CA ARG A 257 -5.97 -19.62 -24.72
C ARG A 257 -5.84 -18.13 -24.51
N SER A 258 -4.85 -17.65 -23.72
CA SER A 258 -4.58 -16.23 -23.54
C SER A 258 -4.17 -15.55 -24.84
N GLN A 259 -3.31 -16.21 -25.63
CA GLN A 259 -2.87 -15.67 -26.93
C GLN A 259 -4.04 -15.47 -27.89
N ASN A 260 -4.97 -16.43 -27.97
CA ASN A 260 -6.17 -16.31 -28.79
C ASN A 260 -7.09 -15.20 -28.27
N LEU A 261 -7.25 -15.10 -26.95
CA LEU A 261 -8.08 -14.08 -26.33
C LEU A 261 -7.53 -12.67 -26.64
N ILE A 262 -6.23 -12.43 -26.43
CA ILE A 262 -5.58 -11.15 -26.68
C ILE A 262 -5.68 -10.75 -28.18
N LYS A 263 -5.54 -11.69 -29.10
CA LYS A 263 -5.67 -11.42 -30.54
C LYS A 263 -7.06 -10.95 -30.97
N ASN A 264 -8.09 -11.28 -30.18
CA ASN A 264 -9.47 -10.85 -30.45
C ASN A 264 -9.79 -9.46 -29.86
N ILE A 265 -8.85 -8.84 -29.15
CA ILE A 265 -8.99 -7.47 -28.63
C ILE A 265 -8.50 -6.48 -29.68
N GLU A 266 -9.38 -5.58 -30.12
CA GLU A 266 -9.15 -4.66 -31.24
C GLU A 266 -8.19 -3.51 -30.92
N LYS A 267 -8.00 -3.20 -29.65
CA LYS A 267 -7.18 -2.07 -29.17
C LYS A 267 -5.96 -2.56 -28.43
N PRO A 268 -4.89 -1.74 -28.33
CA PRO A 268 -3.77 -2.03 -27.45
C PRO A 268 -4.24 -2.39 -26.05
N LEU A 269 -3.81 -3.53 -25.57
CA LEU A 269 -4.19 -4.06 -24.25
C LEU A 269 -2.98 -4.08 -23.31
N ILE A 270 -3.14 -3.46 -22.14
CA ILE A 270 -2.24 -3.59 -21.01
C ILE A 270 -2.96 -4.42 -19.94
N SER A 271 -2.38 -5.52 -19.52
CA SER A 271 -3.03 -6.45 -18.60
C SER A 271 -2.06 -7.11 -17.63
N GLY A 272 -2.52 -7.37 -16.41
CA GLY A 272 -1.84 -8.31 -15.52
C GLY A 272 -2.07 -9.74 -15.98
N PHE A 273 -1.02 -10.56 -16.01
CA PHE A 273 -1.08 -12.00 -16.28
C PHE A 273 -0.05 -12.74 -15.46
N PHE A 274 -0.33 -14.00 -15.18
CA PHE A 274 0.77 -14.90 -14.82
C PHE A 274 1.65 -15.11 -16.05
N SER A 275 2.96 -15.22 -15.84
CA SER A 275 3.91 -15.58 -16.89
C SER A 275 4.88 -16.65 -16.43
N TYR A 276 5.29 -17.51 -17.34
CA TYR A 276 6.23 -18.58 -17.06
C TYR A 276 7.51 -18.35 -17.86
N GLN A 277 8.65 -18.14 -17.19
CA GLN A 277 9.94 -17.86 -17.82
C GLN A 277 11.04 -18.67 -17.11
N ASP A 278 11.83 -19.42 -17.87
CA ASP A 278 12.98 -20.20 -17.36
C ASP A 278 12.67 -21.07 -16.14
N GLY A 279 11.50 -21.72 -16.15
CA GLY A 279 11.04 -22.59 -15.08
C GLY A 279 10.44 -21.87 -13.87
N ASN A 280 10.28 -20.53 -13.93
CA ASN A 280 9.76 -19.72 -12.84
C ASN A 280 8.42 -19.07 -13.18
N LEU A 281 7.54 -19.00 -12.20
CA LEU A 281 6.23 -18.34 -12.30
C LEU A 281 6.33 -16.90 -11.78
N TYR A 282 5.85 -15.95 -12.59
CA TYR A 282 5.80 -14.53 -12.26
C TYR A 282 4.37 -13.99 -12.31
N ASN A 283 4.12 -12.96 -11.54
CA ASN A 283 2.98 -12.08 -11.71
C ASN A 283 3.45 -10.88 -12.53
N SER A 284 2.87 -10.68 -13.71
CA SER A 284 3.45 -9.79 -14.73
C SER A 284 2.44 -8.83 -15.31
N ILE A 285 2.90 -7.69 -15.82
CA ILE A 285 2.15 -6.86 -16.76
C ILE A 285 2.67 -7.16 -18.17
N ILE A 286 1.74 -7.39 -19.09
CA ILE A 286 1.98 -7.51 -20.51
C ILE A 286 1.42 -6.29 -21.24
N ASN A 287 2.00 -6.01 -22.39
CA ASN A 287 1.48 -5.10 -23.40
C ASN A 287 1.29 -5.88 -24.71
N SER A 288 0.08 -5.88 -25.26
CA SER A 288 -0.24 -6.63 -26.48
C SER A 288 0.55 -6.20 -27.72
N GLU A 289 1.09 -4.98 -27.74
CA GLU A 289 1.91 -4.44 -28.82
C GLU A 289 3.40 -4.77 -28.70
N GLN A 290 3.84 -5.29 -27.54
CA GLN A 290 5.25 -5.53 -27.24
C GLN A 290 5.46 -6.89 -26.58
N GLU A 291 6.57 -7.55 -26.91
CA GLU A 291 6.97 -8.78 -26.21
C GLU A 291 7.52 -8.52 -24.80
N ILE A 292 7.73 -7.25 -24.43
CA ILE A 292 8.28 -6.88 -23.13
C ILE A 292 7.27 -7.12 -22.04
N LYS A 293 7.69 -7.80 -20.97
CA LYS A 293 6.91 -8.02 -19.75
C LYS A 293 7.59 -7.34 -18.57
N TYR A 294 6.77 -6.85 -17.67
CA TYR A 294 7.22 -6.41 -16.34
C TYR A 294 6.81 -7.46 -15.31
N ASN A 295 7.75 -7.97 -14.56
CA ASN A 295 7.52 -8.93 -13.49
C ASN A 295 7.47 -8.22 -12.14
N LYS A 296 6.45 -8.50 -11.33
CA LYS A 296 6.25 -7.94 -9.99
C LYS A 296 7.50 -8.07 -9.13
N ARG A 297 7.94 -6.98 -8.53
CA ARG A 297 9.20 -6.95 -7.75
C ARG A 297 8.99 -7.00 -6.25
N LYS A 298 7.81 -6.62 -5.77
CA LYS A 298 7.46 -6.64 -4.35
C LYS A 298 6.33 -7.63 -4.11
N LEU A 299 6.75 -8.85 -3.82
CA LEU A 299 5.79 -9.93 -3.53
C LEU A 299 5.17 -9.76 -2.14
N VAL A 300 3.90 -10.13 -2.04
CA VAL A 300 3.17 -10.12 -0.77
C VAL A 300 3.60 -11.32 0.08
N PRO A 301 4.18 -11.09 1.28
CA PRO A 301 4.54 -12.18 2.18
C PRO A 301 3.32 -13.03 2.52
N PHE A 302 3.50 -14.34 2.56
CA PHE A 302 2.48 -15.37 2.80
C PHE A 302 1.37 -15.49 1.75
N GLY A 303 1.26 -14.56 0.81
CA GLY A 303 0.32 -14.65 -0.31
C GLY A 303 1.00 -15.13 -1.59
N GLU A 304 2.15 -14.55 -1.93
CA GLU A 304 2.88 -14.83 -3.18
C GLU A 304 4.21 -15.55 -2.94
N TYR A 305 4.76 -15.47 -1.74
CA TYR A 305 5.92 -16.26 -1.30
C TYR A 305 5.83 -16.53 0.20
N ILE A 306 6.50 -17.57 0.67
CA ILE A 306 6.55 -17.94 2.08
C ILE A 306 7.90 -17.50 2.67
N PRO A 307 7.94 -16.48 3.57
CA PRO A 307 9.14 -16.19 4.33
C PRO A 307 9.55 -17.42 5.15
N PHE A 308 10.86 -17.74 5.19
CA PHE A 308 11.38 -18.94 5.89
C PHE A 308 10.73 -20.25 5.41
N GLU A 309 10.53 -20.38 4.12
CA GLU A 309 9.84 -21.49 3.48
C GLU A 309 10.28 -22.88 4.00
N SER A 310 11.59 -23.10 4.12
CA SER A 310 12.14 -24.38 4.60
C SER A 310 11.66 -24.78 6.00
N PHE A 311 11.21 -23.80 6.81
CA PHE A 311 10.69 -24.04 8.15
C PHE A 311 9.16 -24.09 8.21
N LEU A 312 8.48 -23.28 7.38
CA LEU A 312 7.02 -23.08 7.46
C LEU A 312 6.23 -23.97 6.50
N ARG A 313 6.80 -24.35 5.35
CA ARG A 313 6.12 -25.22 4.37
C ARG A 313 5.86 -26.61 4.98
N GLY A 314 4.64 -27.09 4.86
CA GLY A 314 4.19 -28.36 5.43
C GLY A 314 3.73 -28.27 6.91
N LEU A 315 3.90 -27.15 7.61
CA LEU A 315 3.36 -26.98 8.96
C LEU A 315 1.87 -26.65 8.96
N ILE A 316 1.40 -25.90 7.95
CA ILE A 316 0.01 -25.48 7.82
C ILE A 316 -0.35 -25.52 6.34
N SER A 317 -1.43 -26.21 5.99
CA SER A 317 -1.94 -26.32 4.60
C SER A 317 -2.27 -24.95 3.94
N PHE A 318 -2.49 -23.91 4.75
CA PHE A 318 -2.63 -22.53 4.30
C PHE A 318 -1.41 -22.03 3.49
N PHE A 319 -0.20 -22.50 3.80
CA PHE A 319 1.02 -22.10 3.09
C PHE A 319 1.26 -22.89 1.79
N ASP A 320 0.42 -23.88 1.50
CA ASP A 320 0.54 -24.72 0.28
C ASP A 320 -0.34 -24.21 -0.88
N MET A 321 -0.76 -22.93 -0.84
CA MET A 321 -1.56 -22.33 -1.93
C MET A 321 -0.78 -22.26 -3.26
N PRO A 322 -1.44 -22.47 -4.42
CA PRO A 322 -0.79 -22.45 -5.73
C PRO A 322 0.00 -21.17 -6.05
N MET A 323 -0.44 -20.04 -5.46
CA MET A 323 0.19 -18.72 -5.66
C MET A 323 1.39 -18.44 -4.74
N SER A 324 1.69 -19.33 -3.78
CA SER A 324 2.76 -19.11 -2.79
C SER A 324 4.19 -19.38 -3.30
N ASN A 325 4.37 -19.62 -4.61
CA ASN A 325 5.64 -19.92 -5.25
C ASN A 325 6.00 -18.93 -6.36
N MET A 326 5.61 -17.68 -6.24
CA MET A 326 5.95 -16.70 -7.26
C MET A 326 7.40 -16.26 -7.16
N THR A 327 8.00 -16.05 -8.30
CA THR A 327 9.35 -15.52 -8.42
C THR A 327 9.31 -14.00 -8.50
N ARG A 328 10.24 -13.37 -7.79
CA ARG A 328 10.40 -11.91 -7.79
C ARG A 328 11.03 -11.45 -9.10
N GLY A 329 10.49 -10.38 -9.70
CA GLY A 329 11.10 -9.69 -10.81
C GLY A 329 12.38 -8.95 -10.43
N ASP A 330 13.34 -8.85 -11.35
CA ASP A 330 14.69 -8.32 -11.10
C ASP A 330 14.82 -6.82 -11.30
N SER A 331 14.13 -6.27 -12.31
CA SER A 331 14.40 -4.91 -12.77
C SER A 331 13.15 -4.12 -13.10
N PRO A 332 13.21 -2.78 -12.95
CA PRO A 332 12.18 -1.92 -13.50
C PRO A 332 12.14 -2.06 -15.02
N LYS A 333 10.95 -1.92 -15.58
CA LYS A 333 10.74 -1.84 -17.02
C LYS A 333 9.96 -0.57 -17.30
N GLN A 334 10.32 0.12 -18.36
CA GLN A 334 9.48 1.10 -19.00
C GLN A 334 8.85 0.45 -20.21
N MET A 335 7.55 0.59 -20.35
CA MET A 335 6.80 0.04 -21.47
C MET A 335 6.24 1.18 -22.31
N ASN A 336 6.17 0.97 -23.61
CA ASN A 336 5.60 1.95 -24.54
C ASN A 336 4.31 1.38 -25.11
N VAL A 337 3.33 2.23 -25.26
CA VAL A 337 2.14 1.99 -26.08
C VAL A 337 2.01 3.20 -27.00
N GLY A 338 1.45 3.07 -28.15
CA GLY A 338 1.51 4.09 -29.24
C GLY A 338 1.36 5.56 -28.84
N TYR A 339 0.87 5.83 -27.63
CA TYR A 339 0.58 7.16 -27.09
C TYR A 339 1.54 7.59 -25.95
N GLY A 340 2.68 6.95 -25.81
CA GLY A 340 3.68 7.32 -24.81
C GLY A 340 4.22 6.15 -23.99
N SER A 341 5.04 6.48 -23.01
CA SER A 341 5.69 5.51 -22.14
C SER A 341 5.05 5.48 -20.75
N PHE A 342 5.00 4.30 -20.16
CA PHE A 342 4.50 4.13 -18.80
C PHE A 342 5.42 3.26 -17.94
N SER A 343 5.38 3.50 -16.63
CA SER A 343 5.98 2.62 -15.63
C SER A 343 4.93 1.66 -15.10
N PRO A 344 5.09 0.35 -15.36
CA PRO A 344 4.18 -0.68 -14.87
C PRO A 344 4.43 -1.00 -13.40
N LEU A 345 3.35 -1.24 -12.64
CA LEU A 345 3.36 -1.64 -11.24
C LEU A 345 2.26 -2.67 -10.99
N VAL A 346 2.60 -3.77 -10.32
CA VAL A 346 1.62 -4.78 -9.96
C VAL A 346 1.28 -4.66 -8.49
N CYS A 347 0.01 -4.35 -8.19
CA CYS A 347 -0.59 -4.42 -6.85
C CYS A 347 0.29 -3.77 -5.77
N PHE A 348 0.89 -4.57 -4.89
CA PHE A 348 1.70 -4.17 -3.75
C PHE A 348 2.98 -3.37 -4.12
N ASP A 349 3.45 -3.42 -5.37
CA ASP A 349 4.58 -2.61 -5.83
C ASP A 349 4.37 -1.11 -5.53
N ILE A 350 3.13 -0.61 -5.68
CA ILE A 350 2.78 0.80 -5.50
C ILE A 350 3.02 1.32 -4.08
N VAL A 351 3.07 0.43 -3.10
CA VAL A 351 3.25 0.79 -1.69
C VAL A 351 4.68 1.30 -1.42
N PHE A 352 5.64 0.90 -2.25
CA PHE A 352 7.07 1.21 -2.09
C PHE A 352 7.49 2.48 -2.82
N GLY A 353 7.26 3.65 -2.21
CA GLY A 353 7.49 4.96 -2.83
C GLY A 353 8.90 5.18 -3.37
N GLU A 354 9.96 4.70 -2.69
CA GLU A 354 11.32 4.80 -3.19
C GLU A 354 11.54 4.01 -4.49
N MET A 355 10.91 2.83 -4.59
CA MET A 355 10.95 2.02 -5.80
C MET A 355 10.23 2.73 -6.95
N VAL A 356 9.01 3.22 -6.71
CA VAL A 356 8.24 3.96 -7.72
C VAL A 356 9.01 5.17 -8.22
N ARG A 357 9.59 5.97 -7.33
CA ARG A 357 10.37 7.16 -7.71
C ARG A 357 11.56 6.85 -8.61
N LYS A 358 12.21 5.70 -8.40
CA LYS A 358 13.33 5.27 -9.25
C LYS A 358 12.88 4.86 -10.64
N ASP A 359 11.66 4.33 -10.74
CA ASP A 359 11.14 3.74 -11.97
C ASP A 359 10.52 4.77 -12.92
N VAL A 360 9.94 5.85 -12.40
CA VAL A 360 9.18 6.83 -13.20
C VAL A 360 10.00 7.81 -14.04
N LYS A 361 11.34 7.78 -13.96
CA LYS A 361 12.25 8.83 -14.45
C LYS A 361 12.00 9.35 -15.88
N SER A 362 11.40 8.57 -16.74
CA SER A 362 11.14 8.93 -18.16
C SER A 362 9.76 8.54 -18.64
N SER A 363 8.86 8.16 -17.74
CA SER A 363 7.50 7.75 -18.09
C SER A 363 6.55 8.93 -18.10
N ASN A 364 5.56 8.89 -19.00
CA ASN A 364 4.50 9.89 -19.06
C ASN A 364 3.42 9.64 -18.00
N TYR A 365 3.20 8.37 -17.62
CA TYR A 365 2.21 7.96 -16.62
C TYR A 365 2.58 6.64 -15.95
N LEU A 366 1.89 6.34 -14.85
CA LEU A 366 1.96 5.07 -14.15
C LEU A 366 0.76 4.21 -14.53
N ILE A 367 0.97 2.89 -14.68
CA ILE A 367 -0.13 1.93 -14.71
C ILE A 367 0.05 0.95 -13.56
N ASN A 368 -0.92 0.95 -12.65
CA ASN A 368 -0.99 0.00 -11.54
C ASN A 368 -2.16 -0.96 -11.76
N VAL A 369 -1.86 -2.21 -12.06
CA VAL A 369 -2.88 -3.27 -12.08
C VAL A 369 -2.92 -3.95 -10.71
N SER A 370 -4.11 -4.20 -10.18
CA SER A 370 -4.29 -4.77 -8.84
C SER A 370 -5.48 -5.72 -8.78
N ASN A 371 -5.49 -6.59 -7.78
CA ASN A 371 -6.66 -7.38 -7.43
C ASN A 371 -7.01 -7.11 -5.96
N ASP A 372 -7.83 -6.08 -5.74
CA ASP A 372 -8.22 -5.66 -4.39
C ASP A 372 -9.37 -6.50 -3.80
N THR A 373 -9.90 -7.47 -4.54
CA THR A 373 -10.92 -8.41 -4.01
C THR A 373 -10.41 -9.20 -2.80
N TRP A 374 -9.07 -9.39 -2.69
CA TRP A 374 -8.42 -10.00 -1.54
C TRP A 374 -8.71 -9.29 -0.21
N PHE A 375 -9.05 -8.02 -0.25
CA PHE A 375 -9.40 -7.25 0.94
C PHE A 375 -10.88 -7.38 1.32
N GLY A 376 -11.73 -7.92 0.44
CA GLY A 376 -13.18 -8.00 0.61
C GLY A 376 -13.82 -6.65 0.96
N ASN A 377 -14.91 -6.68 1.72
CA ASN A 377 -15.61 -5.48 2.18
C ASN A 377 -14.93 -4.87 3.43
N SER A 378 -13.63 -4.60 3.34
CA SER A 378 -12.85 -3.98 4.42
C SER A 378 -12.35 -2.60 4.02
N PHE A 379 -11.59 -1.95 4.89
CA PHE A 379 -10.97 -0.67 4.54
C PHE A 379 -9.63 -0.82 3.79
N GLY A 380 -9.15 -2.04 3.56
CA GLY A 380 -7.93 -2.30 2.79
C GLY A 380 -7.88 -1.65 1.41
N PRO A 381 -8.92 -1.81 0.55
CA PRO A 381 -8.94 -1.20 -0.79
C PRO A 381 -8.83 0.34 -0.74
N TYR A 382 -9.49 0.97 0.23
CA TYR A 382 -9.45 2.43 0.39
C TYR A 382 -8.06 2.92 0.78
N GLN A 383 -7.38 2.22 1.70
CA GLN A 383 -5.99 2.53 2.08
C GLN A 383 -5.04 2.31 0.91
N HIS A 384 -5.24 1.26 0.11
CA HIS A 384 -4.42 0.98 -1.06
C HIS A 384 -4.60 2.04 -2.15
N LEU A 385 -5.84 2.51 -2.37
CA LEU A 385 -6.12 3.62 -3.28
C LEU A 385 -5.50 4.94 -2.79
N GLU A 386 -5.60 5.25 -1.49
CA GLU A 386 -4.94 6.41 -0.86
C GLU A 386 -3.44 6.42 -1.16
N ILE A 387 -2.76 5.29 -0.96
CA ILE A 387 -1.34 5.15 -1.26
C ILE A 387 -1.06 5.39 -2.76
N SER A 388 -1.89 4.85 -3.65
CA SER A 388 -1.72 5.02 -5.10
C SER A 388 -1.84 6.49 -5.54
N ARG A 389 -2.80 7.22 -4.99
CA ARG A 389 -2.95 8.67 -5.21
C ARG A 389 -1.72 9.45 -4.76
N ILE A 390 -1.18 9.11 -3.59
CA ILE A 390 0.04 9.73 -3.07
C ILE A 390 1.23 9.48 -4.02
N ARG A 391 1.37 8.28 -4.60
CA ARG A 391 2.46 8.01 -5.56
C ARG A 391 2.39 8.89 -6.80
N SER A 392 1.18 9.15 -7.30
CA SER A 392 0.98 10.11 -8.40
C SER A 392 1.50 11.51 -8.02
N ILE A 393 1.13 12.01 -6.86
CA ILE A 393 1.51 13.35 -6.39
C ILE A 393 3.01 13.43 -6.08
N GLU A 394 3.58 12.42 -5.39
CA GLU A 394 5.02 12.38 -5.09
C GLU A 394 5.91 12.47 -6.33
N ASN A 395 5.44 11.97 -7.45
CA ASN A 395 6.22 11.88 -8.68
C ASN A 395 5.75 12.89 -9.74
N ASN A 396 4.70 13.67 -9.45
CA ASN A 396 4.07 14.60 -10.38
C ASN A 396 3.74 13.94 -11.74
N ILE A 397 3.14 12.76 -11.70
CA ILE A 397 2.83 11.94 -12.85
C ILE A 397 1.44 11.31 -12.69
N PRO A 398 0.56 11.31 -13.72
CA PRO A 398 -0.75 10.70 -13.63
C PRO A 398 -0.64 9.18 -13.43
N ILE A 399 -1.60 8.62 -12.71
CA ILE A 399 -1.70 7.18 -12.50
C ILE A 399 -3.03 6.64 -13.03
N VAL A 400 -2.94 5.54 -13.76
CA VAL A 400 -4.07 4.70 -14.16
C VAL A 400 -4.05 3.47 -13.24
N ARG A 401 -5.13 3.25 -12.50
CA ARG A 401 -5.26 2.08 -11.63
C ARG A 401 -6.41 1.22 -12.07
N ALA A 402 -6.09 0.01 -12.55
CA ALA A 402 -7.06 -1.02 -12.88
C ALA A 402 -7.08 -2.05 -11.73
N THR A 403 -8.21 -2.22 -11.09
CA THR A 403 -8.39 -3.21 -10.01
C THR A 403 -9.68 -3.99 -10.21
N ASN A 404 -9.66 -5.25 -9.78
CA ASN A 404 -10.84 -6.10 -9.82
C ASN A 404 -11.60 -5.99 -8.50
#